data_58f683bf0fae64506a14f0527ed5cddc
#
_entry.id   58f683bf0fae64506a14f0527ed5cddc
#
_cell.length_a   1.000
_cell.length_b   1.000
_cell.length_c   1.000
_cell.angle_alpha   90.00
_cell.angle_beta   90.00
_cell.angle_gamma   90.00
#
_symmetry.space_group_name_H-M   'P 1'
#
loop_
_entity.id
_entity.type
_entity.pdbx_description
1 polymer ?
#
loop_
_entity_poly.entity_id
_entity_poly.type
_entity_poly.pdbx_seq_one_letter_code
_entity_poly.pdbx_strand_id
1 'polypeptide(L)'
;MVLTFENMQTKSIAILMATYNAEKYLYEQIDSILAQTNKDWHLYIHDDGSKDGTVDIIKEYAESHPQEITVLDYPPQHGAWRNFLSMLNTVESDYYMFSDQDDVWLPEKIETEFQTMQKLECEEGKGKPIVVYSDLIVTDSELNTISPSLWKIAGIFPQFINSFNDMAANTVISGCTMLFNEEAKRVSCHYTNNVTMHDAWIACCVLKHGGILRHTDQPTMLYRQHGSNTLGAQDVRHPTFKARVMRYLTAYDRNKQRYMMLSELSYGSVFKYIKYKILYRIRIRGMLK
;
A
#
# COMPACT_ATOMS: atom_id res chain seq x y z
N MET A 1 30.05 -25.32 -22.87
CA MET A 1 30.45 -24.09 -22.15
C MET A 1 29.30 -23.74 -21.23
N VAL A 2 29.38 -24.20 -20.00
CA VAL A 2 28.33 -23.98 -18.97
C VAL A 2 28.51 -22.56 -18.50
N LEU A 3 27.59 -21.68 -18.81
CA LEU A 3 27.51 -20.34 -18.18
C LEU A 3 27.12 -20.55 -16.73
N THR A 4 28.08 -20.42 -15.85
CA THR A 4 27.88 -20.31 -14.41
C THR A 4 27.07 -19.06 -14.11
N PHE A 5 25.92 -19.23 -13.49
CA PHE A 5 25.15 -18.15 -12.84
C PHE A 5 25.95 -17.67 -11.61
N GLU A 6 27.04 -16.92 -11.83
CA GLU A 6 27.78 -16.28 -10.77
C GLU A 6 27.27 -14.84 -10.59
N ASN A 7 26.69 -14.61 -9.42
CA ASN A 7 26.53 -13.30 -8.76
C ASN A 7 25.71 -12.22 -9.49
N MET A 8 24.46 -12.47 -9.83
CA MET A 8 23.48 -11.40 -9.76
C MET A 8 23.21 -11.20 -8.27
N GLN A 9 23.73 -10.11 -7.70
CA GLN A 9 23.35 -9.68 -6.37
C GLN A 9 21.84 -9.45 -6.39
N THR A 10 21.09 -10.34 -5.71
CA THR A 10 19.63 -10.21 -5.63
C THR A 10 19.31 -8.89 -4.94
N LYS A 11 18.53 -8.05 -5.61
CA LYS A 11 18.05 -6.81 -5.01
C LYS A 11 17.21 -7.14 -3.79
N SER A 12 17.45 -6.44 -2.68
CA SER A 12 16.81 -6.77 -1.40
C SER A 12 15.35 -6.31 -1.31
N ILE A 13 14.92 -5.35 -2.16
CA ILE A 13 13.57 -4.76 -2.15
C ILE A 13 12.85 -5.06 -3.46
N ALA A 14 11.74 -5.78 -3.39
CA ALA A 14 10.82 -5.97 -4.49
C ALA A 14 9.74 -4.88 -4.49
N ILE A 15 9.67 -4.11 -5.56
CA ILE A 15 8.57 -3.16 -5.81
C ILE A 15 7.56 -3.88 -6.70
N LEU A 16 6.32 -4.01 -6.24
CA LEU A 16 5.24 -4.68 -6.93
C LEU A 16 4.27 -3.63 -7.47
N MET A 17 4.20 -3.48 -8.81
CA MET A 17 3.34 -2.51 -9.48
C MET A 17 2.21 -3.23 -10.20
N ALA A 18 0.97 -2.93 -9.81
CA ALA A 18 -0.23 -3.39 -10.48
C ALA A 18 -0.71 -2.34 -11.48
N THR A 19 -0.94 -2.72 -12.75
CA THR A 19 -1.40 -1.81 -13.80
C THR A 19 -2.74 -2.24 -14.39
N TYR A 20 -3.58 -1.26 -14.76
CA TYR A 20 -4.80 -1.43 -15.53
C TYR A 20 -5.23 -0.11 -16.16
N ASN A 21 -5.15 0.03 -17.49
CA ASN A 21 -5.46 1.24 -18.26
C ASN A 21 -4.76 2.49 -17.68
N ALA A 22 -3.42 2.45 -17.64
CA ALA A 22 -2.54 3.41 -16.99
C ALA A 22 -1.78 4.32 -17.96
N GLU A 23 -2.02 4.24 -19.26
CA GLU A 23 -1.27 4.93 -20.32
C GLU A 23 -0.93 6.38 -19.97
N LYS A 24 -1.86 7.09 -19.33
CA LYS A 24 -1.74 8.53 -19.08
C LYS A 24 -0.64 8.90 -18.06
N TYR A 25 -0.39 8.06 -17.05
CA TYR A 25 0.43 8.45 -15.90
C TYR A 25 1.62 7.50 -15.65
N LEU A 26 1.65 6.37 -16.33
CA LEU A 26 2.59 5.30 -16.06
C LEU A 26 4.06 5.70 -16.28
N TYR A 27 4.34 6.55 -17.28
CA TYR A 27 5.69 7.07 -17.53
C TYR A 27 6.23 7.80 -16.30
N GLU A 28 5.47 8.76 -15.75
CA GLU A 28 5.90 9.55 -14.60
C GLU A 28 6.11 8.68 -13.35
N GLN A 29 5.26 7.66 -13.15
CA GLN A 29 5.39 6.74 -12.02
C GLN A 29 6.65 5.87 -12.14
N ILE A 30 6.91 5.26 -13.28
CA ILE A 30 8.12 4.43 -13.47
C ILE A 30 9.38 5.28 -13.38
N ASP A 31 9.40 6.46 -14.00
CA ASP A 31 10.53 7.39 -13.93
C ASP A 31 10.84 7.80 -12.48
N SER A 32 9.81 8.01 -11.65
CA SER A 32 9.99 8.35 -10.24
C SER A 32 10.62 7.21 -9.42
N ILE A 33 10.35 5.95 -9.80
CA ILE A 33 10.99 4.77 -9.20
C ILE A 33 12.44 4.65 -9.68
N LEU A 34 12.70 4.84 -10.97
CA LEU A 34 14.06 4.86 -11.52
C LEU A 34 14.92 5.97 -10.91
N ALA A 35 14.32 7.10 -10.52
CA ALA A 35 14.98 8.24 -9.90
C ALA A 35 15.27 8.06 -8.39
N GLN A 36 14.87 6.96 -7.74
CA GLN A 36 15.11 6.75 -6.31
C GLN A 36 16.58 6.79 -5.95
N THR A 37 16.93 7.38 -4.79
CA THR A 37 18.31 7.49 -4.27
C THR A 37 18.87 6.13 -3.89
N ASN A 38 18.10 5.31 -3.19
CA ASN A 38 18.43 3.91 -2.95
C ASN A 38 18.23 3.11 -4.24
N LYS A 39 19.22 2.31 -4.64
CA LYS A 39 19.20 1.50 -5.88
C LYS A 39 19.11 0.00 -5.63
N ASP A 40 18.94 -0.42 -4.39
CA ASP A 40 18.82 -1.83 -4.03
C ASP A 40 17.36 -2.32 -4.11
N TRP A 41 16.76 -2.14 -5.26
CA TRP A 41 15.39 -2.57 -5.55
C TRP A 41 15.27 -3.18 -6.95
N HIS A 42 14.19 -3.98 -7.14
CA HIS A 42 13.77 -4.49 -8.44
C HIS A 42 12.26 -4.29 -8.60
N LEU A 43 11.85 -3.75 -9.75
CA LEU A 43 10.44 -3.48 -10.07
C LEU A 43 9.82 -4.66 -10.82
N TYR A 44 8.78 -5.24 -10.24
CA TYR A 44 7.94 -6.26 -10.87
C TYR A 44 6.62 -5.63 -11.27
N ILE A 45 6.24 -5.75 -12.55
CA ILE A 45 5.01 -5.18 -13.09
C ILE A 45 4.09 -6.30 -13.56
N HIS A 46 2.83 -6.27 -13.15
CA HIS A 46 1.80 -7.13 -13.70
C HIS A 46 0.61 -6.32 -14.18
N ASP A 47 0.24 -6.51 -15.46
CA ASP A 47 -0.91 -5.84 -16.09
C ASP A 47 -2.18 -6.68 -15.95
N ASP A 48 -3.26 -6.07 -15.46
CA ASP A 48 -4.55 -6.72 -15.20
C ASP A 48 -5.48 -6.72 -16.44
N GLY A 49 -4.91 -6.70 -17.65
CA GLY A 49 -5.63 -6.79 -18.92
C GLY A 49 -6.02 -5.44 -19.50
N SER A 50 -5.08 -4.49 -19.54
CA SER A 50 -5.25 -3.16 -20.15
C SER A 50 -5.64 -3.23 -21.63
N LYS A 51 -6.36 -2.20 -22.08
CA LYS A 51 -6.85 -2.04 -23.45
C LYS A 51 -6.36 -0.76 -24.13
N ASP A 52 -5.57 0.02 -23.43
CA ASP A 52 -4.89 1.23 -23.90
C ASP A 52 -3.40 0.98 -24.16
N GLY A 53 -2.57 2.01 -24.27
CA GLY A 53 -1.13 1.91 -24.49
C GLY A 53 -0.30 1.39 -23.30
N THR A 54 -0.91 1.01 -22.18
CA THR A 54 -0.21 0.59 -20.94
C THR A 54 0.80 -0.52 -21.17
N VAL A 55 0.40 -1.60 -21.90
CA VAL A 55 1.27 -2.77 -22.13
C VAL A 55 2.49 -2.42 -22.99
N ASP A 56 2.33 -1.50 -23.95
CA ASP A 56 3.43 -1.08 -24.82
C ASP A 56 4.45 -0.24 -24.02
N ILE A 57 3.99 0.64 -23.13
CA ILE A 57 4.84 1.38 -22.20
C ILE A 57 5.64 0.44 -21.28
N ILE A 58 4.97 -0.56 -20.71
CA ILE A 58 5.63 -1.55 -19.84
C ILE A 58 6.75 -2.28 -20.59
N LYS A 59 6.51 -2.71 -21.83
CA LYS A 59 7.52 -3.38 -22.66
C LYS A 59 8.70 -2.47 -22.96
N GLU A 60 8.44 -1.21 -23.35
CA GLU A 60 9.48 -0.21 -23.61
C GLU A 60 10.43 -0.06 -22.41
N TYR A 61 9.88 0.07 -21.19
CA TYR A 61 10.69 0.18 -19.98
C TYR A 61 11.43 -1.11 -19.64
N ALA A 62 10.80 -2.27 -19.76
CA ALA A 62 11.45 -3.55 -19.48
C ALA A 62 12.59 -3.85 -20.48
N GLU A 63 12.46 -3.47 -21.74
CA GLU A 63 13.50 -3.61 -22.75
C GLU A 63 14.68 -2.63 -22.52
N SER A 64 14.40 -1.42 -22.06
CA SER A 64 15.42 -0.39 -21.79
C SER A 64 16.09 -0.55 -20.43
N HIS A 65 15.43 -1.20 -19.44
CA HIS A 65 15.93 -1.40 -18.07
C HIS A 65 15.83 -2.87 -17.61
N PRO A 66 16.45 -3.82 -18.36
CA PRO A 66 16.26 -5.26 -18.10
C PRO A 66 16.87 -5.75 -16.78
N GLN A 67 17.71 -4.94 -16.13
CA GLN A 67 18.33 -5.26 -14.85
C GLN A 67 17.48 -4.78 -13.65
N GLU A 68 16.56 -3.85 -13.89
CA GLU A 68 15.75 -3.20 -12.86
C GLU A 68 14.28 -3.59 -12.95
N ILE A 69 13.76 -4.01 -14.12
CA ILE A 69 12.34 -4.22 -14.39
C ILE A 69 12.07 -5.61 -14.93
N THR A 70 11.12 -6.30 -14.32
CA THR A 70 10.59 -7.60 -14.80
C THR A 70 9.08 -7.51 -14.98
N VAL A 71 8.60 -7.90 -16.14
CA VAL A 71 7.16 -8.07 -16.41
C VAL A 71 6.74 -9.48 -15.99
N LEU A 72 5.76 -9.58 -15.13
CA LEU A 72 5.19 -10.86 -14.70
C LEU A 72 4.12 -11.30 -15.71
N ASP A 73 4.26 -12.50 -16.26
CA ASP A 73 3.37 -13.06 -17.28
C ASP A 73 2.48 -14.17 -16.69
N TYR A 74 1.30 -13.77 -16.21
CA TYR A 74 0.23 -14.66 -15.79
C TYR A 74 -1.14 -14.02 -16.06
N PRO A 75 -2.25 -14.78 -16.03
CA PRO A 75 -3.58 -14.24 -16.36
C PRO A 75 -4.02 -13.09 -15.45
N PRO A 76 -4.80 -12.12 -15.98
CA PRO A 76 -5.38 -11.03 -15.21
C PRO A 76 -6.13 -11.51 -13.97
N GLN A 77 -5.99 -10.78 -12.87
CA GLN A 77 -6.56 -11.10 -11.56
C GLN A 77 -7.91 -10.42 -11.30
N HIS A 78 -8.28 -9.48 -12.19
CA HIS A 78 -9.54 -8.72 -12.17
C HIS A 78 -9.79 -7.99 -10.84
N GLY A 79 -8.82 -7.15 -10.47
CA GLY A 79 -8.93 -6.25 -9.34
C GLY A 79 -7.62 -5.99 -8.60
N ALA A 80 -7.40 -4.74 -8.21
CA ALA A 80 -6.13 -4.27 -7.64
C ALA A 80 -5.62 -5.13 -6.48
N TRP A 81 -6.45 -5.41 -5.46
CA TRP A 81 -5.98 -6.18 -4.30
C TRP A 81 -5.59 -7.63 -4.66
N ARG A 82 -6.30 -8.26 -5.62
CA ARG A 82 -5.97 -9.61 -6.10
C ARG A 82 -4.65 -9.60 -6.85
N ASN A 83 -4.47 -8.59 -7.70
CA ASN A 83 -3.25 -8.43 -8.48
C ASN A 83 -2.04 -8.25 -7.55
N PHE A 84 -2.11 -7.33 -6.57
CA PHE A 84 -1.04 -7.13 -5.59
C PHE A 84 -0.72 -8.39 -4.77
N LEU A 85 -1.73 -9.09 -4.27
CA LEU A 85 -1.49 -10.32 -3.48
C LEU A 85 -1.00 -11.49 -4.35
N SER A 86 -1.39 -11.55 -5.62
CA SER A 86 -0.87 -12.53 -6.57
C SER A 86 0.63 -12.28 -6.85
N MET A 87 1.01 -11.02 -7.10
CA MET A 87 2.42 -10.65 -7.25
C MET A 87 3.22 -10.98 -5.97
N LEU A 88 2.69 -10.64 -4.80
CA LEU A 88 3.34 -10.93 -3.52
C LEU A 88 3.58 -12.44 -3.32
N ASN A 89 2.68 -13.29 -3.78
CA ASN A 89 2.86 -14.75 -3.71
C ASN A 89 3.84 -15.30 -4.75
N THR A 90 4.08 -14.56 -5.84
CA THR A 90 4.94 -15.00 -6.95
C THR A 90 6.39 -14.57 -6.76
N VAL A 91 6.60 -13.39 -6.19
CA VAL A 91 7.93 -12.75 -6.06
C VAL A 91 8.54 -13.06 -4.71
N GLU A 92 9.82 -13.50 -4.70
CA GLU A 92 10.61 -13.71 -3.48
C GLU A 92 11.64 -12.58 -3.32
N SER A 93 11.69 -11.97 -2.13
CA SER A 93 12.62 -10.90 -1.76
C SER A 93 12.67 -10.75 -0.23
N ASP A 94 13.66 -10.02 0.29
CA ASP A 94 13.75 -9.72 1.72
C ASP A 94 12.71 -8.68 2.16
N TYR A 95 12.43 -7.71 1.28
CA TYR A 95 11.49 -6.62 1.53
C TYR A 95 10.59 -6.37 0.33
N TYR A 96 9.42 -5.80 0.58
CA TYR A 96 8.38 -5.59 -0.43
C TYR A 96 7.78 -4.19 -0.30
N MET A 97 7.50 -3.57 -1.44
CA MET A 97 6.73 -2.32 -1.55
C MET A 97 5.63 -2.50 -2.59
N PHE A 98 4.50 -1.83 -2.41
CA PHE A 98 3.48 -1.73 -3.45
C PHE A 98 3.56 -0.38 -4.14
N SER A 99 3.30 -0.39 -5.44
CA SER A 99 3.22 0.82 -6.26
C SER A 99 1.91 0.82 -7.04
N ASP A 100 1.10 1.86 -6.84
CA ASP A 100 0.04 2.19 -7.77
C ASP A 100 0.66 2.77 -9.06
N GLN A 101 -0.10 2.81 -10.14
CA GLN A 101 0.38 3.10 -11.49
C GLN A 101 0.39 4.59 -11.87
N ASP A 102 -0.18 5.44 -11.01
CA ASP A 102 -0.64 6.79 -11.34
C ASP A 102 -0.15 7.88 -10.37
N ASP A 103 0.75 7.51 -9.45
CA ASP A 103 1.36 8.39 -8.45
C ASP A 103 2.74 8.91 -8.91
N VAL A 104 3.47 9.58 -8.02
CA VAL A 104 4.89 9.94 -8.21
C VAL A 104 5.61 9.80 -6.86
N TRP A 105 6.67 8.97 -6.81
CA TRP A 105 7.47 8.79 -5.61
C TRP A 105 8.47 9.94 -5.45
N LEU A 106 8.64 10.43 -4.21
CA LEU A 106 9.72 11.36 -3.90
C LEU A 106 11.07 10.62 -3.92
N PRO A 107 12.18 11.30 -4.28
CA PRO A 107 13.47 10.62 -4.51
C PRO A 107 14.00 9.79 -3.34
N GLU A 108 13.69 10.17 -2.11
CA GLU A 108 14.18 9.52 -0.89
C GLU A 108 13.15 8.53 -0.27
N LYS A 109 12.07 8.16 -1.00
CA LYS A 109 11.03 7.28 -0.44
C LYS A 109 11.60 5.96 0.05
N ILE A 110 12.27 5.23 -0.81
CA ILE A 110 12.85 3.91 -0.47
C ILE A 110 13.84 4.06 0.67
N GLU A 111 14.75 5.01 0.59
CA GLU A 111 15.79 5.24 1.60
C GLU A 111 15.18 5.53 2.98
N THR A 112 14.19 6.43 3.06
CA THR A 112 13.51 6.83 4.31
C THR A 112 12.79 5.66 4.97
N GLU A 113 12.03 4.90 4.19
CA GLU A 113 11.27 3.76 4.71
C GLU A 113 12.18 2.60 5.09
N PHE A 114 13.24 2.35 4.30
CA PHE A 114 14.19 1.27 4.55
C PHE A 114 15.07 1.53 5.77
N GLN A 115 15.57 2.74 5.97
CA GLN A 115 16.29 3.11 7.20
C GLN A 115 15.44 2.90 8.45
N THR A 116 14.14 3.23 8.36
CA THR A 116 13.19 2.98 9.47
C THR A 116 13.01 1.48 9.70
N MET A 117 12.92 0.67 8.64
CA MET A 117 12.84 -0.79 8.71
C MET A 117 14.09 -1.37 9.39
N GLN A 118 15.27 -1.02 8.90
CA GLN A 118 16.55 -1.50 9.44
C GLN A 118 16.70 -1.19 10.95
N LYS A 119 16.31 0.02 11.36
CA LYS A 119 16.32 0.41 12.77
C LYS A 119 15.41 -0.50 13.60
N LEU A 120 14.19 -0.76 13.14
CA LEU A 120 13.24 -1.63 13.83
C LEU A 120 13.73 -3.08 13.91
N GLU A 121 14.31 -3.61 12.84
CA GLU A 121 14.89 -4.96 12.85
C GLU A 121 16.09 -5.09 13.79
N CYS A 122 16.88 -4.02 13.92
CA CYS A 122 17.97 -3.96 14.88
C CYS A 122 17.46 -3.96 16.33
N GLU A 123 16.37 -3.24 16.62
CA GLU A 123 15.78 -3.11 17.95
C GLU A 123 14.97 -4.36 18.37
N GLU A 124 14.22 -4.96 17.44
CA GLU A 124 13.18 -5.95 17.71
C GLU A 124 13.52 -7.36 17.21
N GLY A 125 14.54 -7.48 16.35
CA GLY A 125 14.94 -8.73 15.67
C GLY A 125 14.30 -8.94 14.31
N LYS A 126 15.05 -9.53 13.38
CA LYS A 126 14.61 -9.78 11.99
C LYS A 126 13.45 -10.78 11.86
N GLY A 127 13.23 -11.64 12.83
CA GLY A 127 12.15 -12.64 12.81
C GLY A 127 10.76 -12.08 13.15
N LYS A 128 10.60 -10.76 13.29
CA LYS A 128 9.32 -10.11 13.58
C LYS A 128 8.68 -9.59 12.30
N PRO A 129 7.36 -9.81 12.08
CA PRO A 129 6.64 -9.16 10.99
C PRO A 129 6.62 -7.65 11.19
N ILE A 130 7.13 -6.88 10.22
CA ILE A 130 7.22 -5.41 10.31
C ILE A 130 6.67 -4.78 9.05
N VAL A 131 5.85 -3.74 9.22
CA VAL A 131 5.42 -2.81 8.17
C VAL A 131 5.84 -1.41 8.56
N VAL A 132 6.59 -0.75 7.69
CA VAL A 132 6.83 0.69 7.70
C VAL A 132 5.89 1.34 6.69
N TYR A 133 5.34 2.50 6.99
CA TYR A 133 4.47 3.23 6.07
C TYR A 133 4.58 4.73 6.29
N SER A 134 4.21 5.50 5.28
CA SER A 134 4.31 6.96 5.32
C SER A 134 2.96 7.64 5.13
N ASP A 135 2.92 8.95 5.38
CA ASP A 135 1.90 9.83 4.82
C ASP A 135 2.18 10.09 3.34
N LEU A 136 1.29 10.78 2.67
CA LEU A 136 1.44 11.19 1.28
C LEU A 136 0.91 12.61 1.06
N ILE A 137 1.47 13.28 0.05
CA ILE A 137 1.02 14.60 -0.42
C ILE A 137 -0.10 14.38 -1.43
N VAL A 138 -1.26 14.96 -1.18
CA VAL A 138 -2.40 14.86 -2.11
C VAL A 138 -2.27 15.93 -3.19
N THR A 139 -2.32 15.52 -4.47
CA THR A 139 -2.22 16.40 -5.63
C THR A 139 -3.42 16.26 -6.57
N ASP A 140 -3.60 17.19 -7.48
CA ASP A 140 -4.50 17.06 -8.63
C ASP A 140 -3.85 16.23 -9.75
N SER A 141 -4.53 16.13 -10.90
CA SER A 141 -4.04 15.39 -12.08
C SER A 141 -2.74 15.94 -12.66
N GLU A 142 -2.43 17.21 -12.41
CA GLU A 142 -1.25 17.92 -12.89
C GLU A 142 -0.15 18.06 -11.82
N LEU A 143 -0.26 17.29 -10.72
CA LEU A 143 0.64 17.30 -9.56
C LEU A 143 0.67 18.62 -8.76
N ASN A 144 -0.31 19.50 -8.92
CA ASN A 144 -0.44 20.66 -8.03
C ASN A 144 -0.93 20.19 -6.64
N THR A 145 -0.26 20.63 -5.59
CA THR A 145 -0.59 20.20 -4.21
C THR A 145 -1.96 20.69 -3.76
N ILE A 146 -2.86 19.76 -3.47
CA ILE A 146 -4.16 20.00 -2.82
C ILE A 146 -3.99 20.01 -1.29
N SER A 147 -3.20 19.08 -0.76
CA SER A 147 -2.89 18.99 0.68
C SER A 147 -1.51 18.38 0.89
N PRO A 148 -0.68 18.93 1.79
CA PRO A 148 0.62 18.36 2.12
C PRO A 148 0.53 17.07 2.94
N SER A 149 -0.66 16.61 3.30
CA SER A 149 -0.88 15.43 4.14
C SER A 149 -2.26 14.84 3.90
N LEU A 150 -2.32 13.55 3.50
CA LEU A 150 -3.58 12.80 3.45
C LEU A 150 -4.14 12.61 4.86
N TRP A 151 -3.30 12.27 5.82
CA TRP A 151 -3.76 12.02 7.18
C TRP A 151 -4.47 13.23 7.76
N LYS A 152 -3.95 14.43 7.52
CA LYS A 152 -4.56 15.68 7.98
C LYS A 152 -5.92 15.94 7.34
N ILE A 153 -6.05 15.78 6.01
CA ILE A 153 -7.30 16.06 5.29
C ILE A 153 -8.35 14.97 5.55
N ALA A 154 -7.93 13.71 5.68
CA ALA A 154 -8.80 12.57 5.94
C ALA A 154 -9.10 12.34 7.44
N GLY A 155 -8.48 13.10 8.34
CA GLY A 155 -8.63 12.91 9.79
C GLY A 155 -8.10 11.57 10.29
N ILE A 156 -6.97 11.14 9.74
CA ILE A 156 -6.26 9.90 10.10
C ILE A 156 -5.18 10.24 11.14
N PHE A 157 -5.11 9.44 12.19
CA PHE A 157 -4.17 9.61 13.30
C PHE A 157 -3.47 8.28 13.61
N PRO A 158 -2.39 7.94 12.90
CA PRO A 158 -1.70 6.65 13.03
C PRO A 158 -1.21 6.35 14.44
N GLN A 159 -0.81 7.36 15.20
CA GLN A 159 -0.33 7.22 16.57
C GLN A 159 -1.35 6.58 17.55
N PHE A 160 -2.62 6.49 17.17
CA PHE A 160 -3.65 5.83 17.97
C PHE A 160 -3.91 4.36 17.57
N ILE A 161 -3.14 3.84 16.60
CA ILE A 161 -3.21 2.44 16.18
C ILE A 161 -2.10 1.65 16.89
N ASN A 162 -2.43 1.10 18.04
CA ASN A 162 -1.46 0.40 18.91
C ASN A 162 -1.74 -1.10 19.04
N SER A 163 -2.76 -1.62 18.36
CA SER A 163 -3.15 -3.02 18.47
C SER A 163 -3.85 -3.52 17.22
N PHE A 164 -3.91 -4.86 17.08
CA PHE A 164 -4.73 -5.53 16.07
C PHE A 164 -6.19 -5.03 16.09
N ASN A 165 -6.76 -4.80 17.26
CA ASN A 165 -8.14 -4.33 17.37
C ASN A 165 -8.33 -2.90 16.87
N ASP A 166 -7.36 -2.03 17.12
CA ASP A 166 -7.41 -0.65 16.61
C ASP A 166 -7.30 -0.64 15.09
N MET A 167 -6.34 -1.39 14.51
CA MET A 167 -6.17 -1.50 13.05
C MET A 167 -7.38 -2.17 12.37
N ALA A 168 -7.90 -3.22 12.96
CA ALA A 168 -9.07 -3.93 12.46
C ALA A 168 -10.28 -3.00 12.28
N ALA A 169 -10.52 -2.12 13.25
CA ALA A 169 -11.64 -1.19 13.21
C ALA A 169 -11.38 0.07 12.35
N ASN A 170 -10.12 0.41 12.05
CA ASN A 170 -9.78 1.68 11.40
C ASN A 170 -8.75 1.46 10.28
N THR A 171 -8.89 2.19 9.17
CA THR A 171 -7.92 2.17 8.07
C THR A 171 -7.02 3.39 8.19
N VAL A 172 -5.72 3.19 8.32
CA VAL A 172 -4.74 4.28 8.48
C VAL A 172 -3.56 4.14 7.51
N ILE A 173 -3.47 3.03 6.79
CA ILE A 173 -2.39 2.71 5.86
C ILE A 173 -2.96 2.71 4.45
N SER A 174 -2.19 3.23 3.50
CA SER A 174 -2.40 3.09 2.06
C SER A 174 -1.35 2.15 1.49
N GLY A 175 -1.74 1.24 0.60
CA GLY A 175 -0.85 0.21 0.04
C GLY A 175 0.41 0.79 -0.58
N CYS A 176 0.27 1.86 -1.39
CA CYS A 176 1.39 2.54 -2.06
C CYS A 176 2.40 3.23 -1.11
N THR A 177 2.09 3.30 0.20
CA THR A 177 3.00 3.87 1.21
C THR A 177 3.73 2.81 2.04
N MET A 178 3.57 1.52 1.74
CA MET A 178 4.09 0.43 2.57
C MET A 178 5.44 -0.08 2.10
N LEU A 179 6.37 -0.25 3.05
CA LEU A 179 7.51 -1.16 2.96
C LEU A 179 7.34 -2.22 4.05
N PHE A 180 7.49 -3.50 3.72
CA PHE A 180 7.36 -4.59 4.71
C PHE A 180 8.35 -5.71 4.44
N ASN A 181 8.72 -6.44 5.49
CA ASN A 181 9.72 -7.51 5.42
C ASN A 181 9.09 -8.88 5.04
N GLU A 182 9.95 -9.87 4.76
CA GLU A 182 9.55 -11.23 4.41
C GLU A 182 8.64 -11.85 5.47
N GLU A 183 8.88 -11.61 6.77
CA GLU A 183 8.02 -12.11 7.84
C GLU A 183 6.60 -11.56 7.77
N ALA A 184 6.42 -10.30 7.37
CA ALA A 184 5.10 -9.72 7.13
C ALA A 184 4.42 -10.37 5.91
N LYS A 185 5.15 -10.66 4.83
CA LYS A 185 4.65 -11.48 3.70
C LYS A 185 4.20 -12.84 4.22
N ARG A 186 5.06 -13.58 4.93
CA ARG A 186 4.80 -14.94 5.41
C ARG A 186 3.52 -15.06 6.22
N VAL A 187 3.22 -14.09 7.11
CA VAL A 187 1.99 -14.11 7.92
C VAL A 187 0.74 -13.66 7.15
N SER A 188 0.88 -13.08 5.95
CA SER A 188 -0.23 -12.53 5.17
C SER A 188 -0.51 -13.26 3.84
N CYS A 189 0.34 -14.20 3.41
CA CYS A 189 0.21 -14.93 2.15
C CYS A 189 -1.05 -15.81 2.06
N HIS A 190 -1.59 -16.28 3.18
CA HIS A 190 -2.78 -17.12 3.20
C HIS A 190 -4.04 -16.26 3.29
N TYR A 191 -4.57 -15.85 2.14
CA TYR A 191 -5.75 -15.00 2.05
C TYR A 191 -6.91 -15.71 1.35
N THR A 192 -8.12 -15.21 1.60
CA THR A 192 -9.36 -15.71 1.01
C THR A 192 -10.00 -14.63 0.13
N ASN A 193 -11.07 -15.00 -0.57
CA ASN A 193 -11.87 -14.06 -1.36
C ASN A 193 -12.59 -12.99 -0.52
N ASN A 194 -12.53 -13.07 0.81
CA ASN A 194 -13.10 -12.07 1.71
C ASN A 194 -12.16 -10.88 1.96
N VAL A 195 -10.92 -10.91 1.45
CA VAL A 195 -10.03 -9.76 1.49
C VAL A 195 -10.65 -8.61 0.69
N THR A 196 -10.69 -7.44 1.27
CA THR A 196 -11.25 -6.24 0.63
C THR A 196 -10.19 -5.32 0.06
N MET A 197 -9.05 -5.24 0.76
CA MET A 197 -7.87 -4.43 0.40
C MET A 197 -6.62 -5.11 0.94
N HIS A 198 -5.58 -5.18 0.12
CA HIS A 198 -4.32 -5.85 0.43
C HIS A 198 -3.57 -5.20 1.59
N ASP A 199 -3.55 -3.88 1.67
CA ASP A 199 -2.94 -3.09 2.73
C ASP A 199 -3.56 -3.37 4.11
N ALA A 200 -4.87 -3.31 4.18
CA ALA A 200 -5.62 -3.59 5.40
C ALA A 200 -5.45 -5.04 5.86
N TRP A 201 -5.39 -5.98 4.92
CA TRP A 201 -5.14 -7.39 5.19
C TRP A 201 -3.77 -7.61 5.81
N ILE A 202 -2.70 -7.15 5.14
CA ILE A 202 -1.32 -7.31 5.61
C ILE A 202 -1.13 -6.67 6.98
N ALA A 203 -1.57 -5.42 7.17
CA ALA A 203 -1.45 -4.72 8.44
C ALA A 203 -2.17 -5.46 9.59
N CYS A 204 -3.36 -6.01 9.33
CA CYS A 204 -4.09 -6.80 10.31
C CYS A 204 -3.38 -8.13 10.62
N CYS A 205 -2.84 -8.83 9.62
CA CYS A 205 -2.07 -10.07 9.81
C CYS A 205 -0.82 -9.82 10.64
N VAL A 206 -0.07 -8.77 10.32
CA VAL A 206 1.16 -8.39 11.05
C VAL A 206 0.85 -8.17 12.52
N LEU A 207 -0.12 -7.32 12.85
CA LEU A 207 -0.47 -7.05 14.26
C LEU A 207 -1.09 -8.26 14.97
N LYS A 208 -1.83 -9.11 14.27
CA LYS A 208 -2.36 -10.36 14.83
C LYS A 208 -1.24 -11.31 15.27
N HIS A 209 -0.13 -11.34 14.54
CA HIS A 209 1.02 -12.19 14.82
C HIS A 209 2.10 -11.52 15.67
N GLY A 210 1.74 -10.44 16.39
CA GLY A 210 2.65 -9.76 17.31
C GLY A 210 3.71 -8.89 16.62
N GLY A 211 3.50 -8.58 15.35
CA GLY A 211 4.37 -7.72 14.56
C GLY A 211 4.14 -6.22 14.82
N ILE A 212 4.81 -5.40 14.05
CA ILE A 212 4.93 -3.96 14.26
C ILE A 212 4.44 -3.20 13.03
N LEU A 213 3.64 -2.15 13.26
CA LEU A 213 3.37 -1.09 12.28
C LEU A 213 4.07 0.18 12.74
N ARG A 214 4.88 0.79 11.88
CA ARG A 214 5.58 2.04 12.18
C ARG A 214 5.41 3.04 11.03
N HIS A 215 4.97 4.23 11.32
CA HIS A 215 4.96 5.31 10.32
C HIS A 215 6.27 6.12 10.35
N THR A 216 6.63 6.67 9.20
CA THR A 216 7.66 7.69 9.07
C THR A 216 7.10 9.07 9.42
N ASP A 217 7.98 10.05 9.68
CA ASP A 217 7.55 11.39 10.05
C ASP A 217 7.18 12.28 8.85
N GLN A 218 7.59 11.90 7.65
CA GLN A 218 7.43 12.69 6.44
C GLN A 218 6.63 11.92 5.37
N PRO A 219 5.83 12.61 4.54
CA PRO A 219 5.26 12.01 3.34
C PRO A 219 6.36 11.69 2.34
N THR A 220 6.21 10.58 1.61
CA THR A 220 7.26 10.05 0.72
C THR A 220 6.83 10.01 -0.74
N MET A 221 5.60 10.45 -1.06
CA MET A 221 5.08 10.41 -2.43
C MET A 221 4.01 11.47 -2.69
N LEU A 222 3.79 11.77 -3.96
CA LEU A 222 2.68 12.56 -4.47
C LEU A 222 1.56 11.60 -4.88
N TYR A 223 0.42 11.71 -4.22
CA TYR A 223 -0.78 10.91 -4.49
C TYR A 223 -1.71 11.68 -5.42
N ARG A 224 -1.78 11.24 -6.67
CA ARG A 224 -2.52 11.91 -7.74
C ARG A 224 -4.02 11.64 -7.63
N GLN A 225 -4.82 12.70 -7.67
CA GLN A 225 -6.28 12.62 -7.71
C GLN A 225 -6.81 12.87 -9.12
N HIS A 226 -7.50 11.90 -9.68
CA HIS A 226 -8.19 11.97 -10.97
C HIS A 226 -9.48 11.13 -10.94
N GLY A 227 -10.29 11.21 -12.03
CA GLY A 227 -11.62 10.58 -12.04
C GLY A 227 -11.66 9.06 -11.99
N SER A 228 -10.53 8.39 -12.20
CA SER A 228 -10.39 6.92 -12.24
C SER A 228 -9.72 6.31 -11.00
N ASN A 229 -9.39 7.08 -9.96
CA ASN A 229 -8.82 6.50 -8.73
C ASN A 229 -9.79 5.50 -8.10
N THR A 230 -9.28 4.34 -7.69
CA THR A 230 -10.06 3.32 -6.96
C THR A 230 -10.57 3.86 -5.62
N LEU A 231 -9.73 4.62 -4.90
CA LEU A 231 -10.07 5.32 -3.67
C LEU A 231 -9.50 6.74 -3.76
N GLY A 232 -10.37 7.75 -3.95
CA GLY A 232 -9.95 9.15 -3.95
C GLY A 232 -9.77 9.71 -2.53
N ALA A 233 -8.87 10.69 -2.35
CA ALA A 233 -8.76 11.46 -1.12
C ALA A 233 -10.04 12.29 -0.92
N GLN A 234 -10.71 12.14 0.23
CA GLN A 234 -11.93 12.88 0.54
C GLN A 234 -11.66 13.84 1.71
N ASP A 235 -11.97 15.12 1.50
CA ASP A 235 -12.01 16.07 2.62
C ASP A 235 -13.19 15.72 3.54
N VAL A 236 -12.89 15.26 4.74
CA VAL A 236 -13.90 14.89 5.75
C VAL A 236 -14.32 16.08 6.62
N ARG A 237 -13.63 17.23 6.54
CA ARG A 237 -13.87 18.39 7.40
C ARG A 237 -15.12 19.16 6.98
N HIS A 238 -15.40 19.27 5.68
CA HIS A 238 -16.52 20.05 5.13
C HIS A 238 -17.39 19.27 4.13
N PRO A 239 -17.98 18.11 4.52
CA PRO A 239 -18.76 17.30 3.59
C PRO A 239 -20.11 17.97 3.27
N THR A 240 -20.49 17.98 1.98
CA THR A 240 -21.84 18.35 1.55
C THR A 240 -22.89 17.41 2.13
N PHE A 241 -24.15 17.83 2.24
CA PHE A 241 -25.26 16.95 2.71
C PHE A 241 -25.36 15.67 1.88
N LYS A 242 -25.28 15.76 0.55
CA LYS A 242 -25.27 14.61 -0.36
C LYS A 242 -24.10 13.66 -0.07
N ALA A 243 -22.91 14.20 0.14
CA ALA A 243 -21.74 13.40 0.50
C ALA A 243 -21.91 12.71 1.87
N ARG A 244 -22.57 13.35 2.84
CA ARG A 244 -22.89 12.71 4.14
C ARG A 244 -23.83 11.52 3.99
N VAL A 245 -24.90 11.67 3.21
CA VAL A 245 -25.87 10.59 2.97
C VAL A 245 -25.21 9.42 2.23
N MET A 246 -24.48 9.69 1.14
CA MET A 246 -23.74 8.65 0.41
C MET A 246 -22.70 7.94 1.29
N ARG A 247 -21.96 8.67 2.10
CA ARG A 247 -21.01 8.10 3.09
C ARG A 247 -21.71 7.18 4.09
N TYR A 248 -22.90 7.54 4.55
CA TYR A 248 -23.67 6.70 5.48
C TYR A 248 -24.11 5.40 4.80
N LEU A 249 -24.69 5.49 3.61
CA LEU A 249 -25.15 4.33 2.84
C LEU A 249 -24.00 3.36 2.49
N THR A 250 -22.89 3.89 1.99
CA THR A 250 -21.72 3.07 1.63
C THR A 250 -20.92 2.58 2.83
N ALA A 251 -21.03 3.25 3.99
CA ALA A 251 -20.31 2.85 5.21
C ALA A 251 -20.79 1.49 5.75
N TYR A 252 -22.06 1.17 5.61
CA TYR A 252 -22.60 -0.12 6.08
C TYR A 252 -21.95 -1.28 5.30
N ASP A 253 -21.96 -1.22 3.97
CA ASP A 253 -21.41 -2.29 3.13
C ASP A 253 -19.89 -2.43 3.32
N ARG A 254 -19.17 -1.32 3.36
CA ARG A 254 -17.72 -1.33 3.64
C ARG A 254 -17.40 -1.94 5.00
N ASN A 255 -18.16 -1.59 6.03
CA ASN A 255 -17.95 -2.15 7.36
C ASN A 255 -18.29 -3.64 7.41
N LYS A 256 -19.33 -4.08 6.71
CA LYS A 256 -19.71 -5.48 6.58
C LYS A 256 -18.62 -6.29 5.88
N GLN A 257 -18.16 -5.83 4.71
CA GLN A 257 -17.07 -6.47 3.96
C GLN A 257 -15.78 -6.53 4.81
N ARG A 258 -15.40 -5.43 5.45
CA ARG A 258 -14.25 -5.42 6.35
C ARG A 258 -14.40 -6.40 7.51
N TYR A 259 -15.57 -6.48 8.12
CA TYR A 259 -15.83 -7.44 9.19
C TYR A 259 -15.74 -8.89 8.69
N MET A 260 -16.22 -9.18 7.47
CA MET A 260 -16.06 -10.50 6.84
C MET A 260 -14.57 -10.84 6.65
N MET A 261 -13.76 -9.93 6.14
CA MET A 261 -12.30 -10.10 6.08
C MET A 261 -11.69 -10.39 7.46
N LEU A 262 -12.11 -9.68 8.49
CA LEU A 262 -11.62 -9.85 9.85
C LEU A 262 -12.05 -11.17 10.49
N SER A 263 -13.16 -11.77 10.06
CA SER A 263 -13.59 -13.09 10.54
C SER A 263 -12.59 -14.19 10.17
N GLU A 264 -11.91 -14.07 9.02
CA GLU A 264 -10.82 -14.95 8.61
C GLU A 264 -9.62 -14.89 9.61
N LEU A 265 -9.44 -13.74 10.22
CA LEU A 265 -8.43 -13.54 11.26
C LEU A 265 -8.93 -13.85 12.67
N SER A 266 -10.07 -14.52 12.81
CA SER A 266 -10.68 -14.84 14.12
C SER A 266 -10.84 -13.61 15.02
N TYR A 267 -11.26 -12.48 14.44
CA TYR A 267 -11.37 -11.20 15.15
C TYR A 267 -12.34 -11.24 16.34
N GLY A 268 -13.38 -12.06 16.25
CA GLY A 268 -14.41 -12.21 17.27
C GLY A 268 -15.73 -11.48 16.91
N SER A 269 -16.38 -10.85 17.87
CA SER A 269 -17.73 -10.31 17.67
C SER A 269 -17.79 -8.95 16.99
N VAL A 270 -18.92 -8.66 16.31
CA VAL A 270 -19.20 -7.35 15.73
C VAL A 270 -19.27 -6.25 16.80
N PHE A 271 -19.66 -6.58 18.04
CA PHE A 271 -19.66 -5.63 19.15
C PHE A 271 -18.25 -5.15 19.48
N LYS A 272 -17.26 -6.05 19.45
CA LYS A 272 -15.84 -5.72 19.61
C LYS A 272 -15.39 -4.73 18.51
N TYR A 273 -15.76 -5.00 17.25
CA TYR A 273 -15.46 -4.11 16.13
C TYR A 273 -16.03 -2.70 16.32
N ILE A 274 -17.32 -2.60 16.68
CA ILE A 274 -17.99 -1.32 16.94
C ILE A 274 -17.34 -0.58 18.12
N LYS A 275 -17.02 -1.30 19.22
CA LYS A 275 -16.32 -0.73 20.38
C LYS A 275 -15.03 -0.04 19.97
N TYR A 276 -14.16 -0.68 19.19
CA TYR A 276 -12.87 -0.10 18.79
C TYR A 276 -13.03 1.07 17.80
N LYS A 277 -14.05 1.05 16.94
CA LYS A 277 -14.41 2.22 16.14
C LYS A 277 -14.81 3.43 16.98
N ILE A 278 -15.60 3.21 18.00
CA ILE A 278 -16.04 4.29 18.92
C ILE A 278 -14.84 4.81 19.72
N LEU A 279 -14.01 3.92 20.27
CA LEU A 279 -12.81 4.29 21.03
C LEU A 279 -11.85 5.14 20.19
N TYR A 280 -11.59 4.78 18.96
CA TYR A 280 -10.75 5.57 18.06
C TYR A 280 -11.35 6.96 17.84
N ARG A 281 -12.65 7.07 17.56
CA ARG A 281 -13.33 8.36 17.39
C ARG A 281 -13.26 9.24 18.63
N ILE A 282 -13.32 8.66 19.83
CA ILE A 282 -13.18 9.39 21.09
C ILE A 282 -11.75 9.92 21.22
N ARG A 283 -10.73 9.08 20.94
CA ARG A 283 -9.31 9.46 21.01
C ARG A 283 -8.98 10.63 20.08
N ILE A 284 -9.49 10.61 18.84
CA ILE A 284 -9.19 11.65 17.84
C ILE A 284 -10.03 12.92 17.99
N ARG A 285 -11.10 12.93 18.81
CA ARG A 285 -12.05 14.06 18.91
C ARG A 285 -11.38 15.37 19.31
N GLY A 286 -10.32 15.32 20.12
CA GLY A 286 -9.52 16.48 20.50
C GLY A 286 -8.58 17.00 19.43
N MET A 287 -8.27 16.20 18.41
CA MET A 287 -7.34 16.52 17.32
C MET A 287 -8.04 17.10 16.08
N LEU A 288 -9.36 16.97 16.00
CA LEU A 288 -10.17 17.45 14.87
C LEU A 288 -10.68 18.91 15.08
N LYS A 289 -10.29 19.55 16.18
CA LYS A 289 -10.54 20.98 16.45
C LYS A 289 -9.35 21.81 15.99
#